data_2ed0e81eafcf3868ea9a483107240cb2
#
_entry.id   2ed0e81eafcf3868ea9a483107240cb2
#
_cell.length_a   1.000
_cell.length_b   1.000
_cell.length_c   1.000
_cell.angle_alpha   90.00
_cell.angle_beta   90.00
_cell.angle_gamma   90.00
#
_symmetry.space_group_name_H-M   'P 1'
#
loop_
_entity.id
_entity.type
_entity.pdbx_description
1 polymer ?
#
loop_
_entity_poly.entity_id
_entity_poly.type
_entity_poly.pdbx_seq_one_letter_code
_entity_poly.pdbx_strand_id
1 'polypeptide(L)'
;VFDKRPESYNRTRLSVERAKKYFSQLTKAPLREMGSLTFDKSLEDALKTSTYIIESLPENLQLKHKLYKEIEHISNNSIILSSTSGFKPTDLQKYMKNPQSLLVTHPFNPVYLMPLVELVPGQERDQKIVDDVHHLLQYVGMVPIIIRKEIDAFVADRMLEAMWREALWLIEDDICTTKELDDIITSSFGIRFAQMGMFESYRIAGGDKGMRHF
;
A
#
# COMPACT_ATOMS: atom_id res chain seq x y z
N VAL A 1 -2.41 -17.11 -8.32
CA VAL A 1 -1.61 -16.86 -7.11
C VAL A 1 -0.62 -18.00 -6.91
N PHE A 2 0.60 -17.65 -6.54
CA PHE A 2 1.63 -18.62 -6.20
C PHE A 2 2.26 -18.28 -4.84
N ASP A 3 2.42 -19.26 -3.96
CA ASP A 3 3.22 -19.22 -2.72
C ASP A 3 3.91 -20.60 -2.56
N LYS A 4 5.15 -20.61 -2.09
CA LYS A 4 5.88 -21.85 -1.79
C LYS A 4 5.29 -22.64 -0.62
N ARG A 5 4.43 -22.02 0.18
CA ARG A 5 3.79 -22.61 1.37
C ARG A 5 2.32 -22.91 1.06
N PRO A 6 1.91 -24.16 0.94
CA PRO A 6 0.52 -24.54 0.63
C PRO A 6 -0.52 -24.00 1.62
N GLU A 7 -0.15 -23.81 2.88
CA GLU A 7 -1.02 -23.25 3.91
C GLU A 7 -1.44 -21.79 3.61
N SER A 8 -0.63 -21.05 2.83
CA SER A 8 -0.96 -19.68 2.40
C SER A 8 -2.20 -19.63 1.52
N TYR A 9 -2.50 -20.68 0.77
CA TYR A 9 -3.66 -20.73 -0.12
C TYR A 9 -4.98 -20.69 0.65
N ASN A 10 -5.09 -21.44 1.75
CA ASN A 10 -6.27 -21.40 2.62
C ASN A 10 -6.45 -20.03 3.27
N ARG A 11 -5.34 -19.42 3.73
CA ARG A 11 -5.37 -18.08 4.32
C ARG A 11 -5.82 -17.03 3.30
N THR A 12 -5.34 -17.12 2.07
CA THR A 12 -5.77 -16.22 0.97
C THR A 12 -7.27 -16.37 0.68
N ARG A 13 -7.78 -17.62 0.58
CA ARG A 13 -9.23 -17.85 0.39
C ARG A 13 -10.05 -17.21 1.50
N LEU A 14 -9.70 -17.48 2.75
CA LEU A 14 -10.40 -16.90 3.91
C LEU A 14 -10.37 -15.37 3.91
N SER A 15 -9.26 -14.76 3.48
CA SER A 15 -9.15 -13.30 3.38
C SER A 15 -10.08 -12.74 2.30
N VAL A 16 -10.17 -13.41 1.14
CA VAL A 16 -11.08 -13.02 0.06
C VAL A 16 -12.55 -13.18 0.50
N GLU A 17 -12.90 -14.26 1.18
CA GLU A 17 -14.25 -14.47 1.72
C GLU A 17 -14.64 -13.42 2.76
N ARG A 18 -13.72 -13.07 3.66
CA ARG A 18 -13.93 -11.96 4.60
C ARG A 18 -14.16 -10.63 3.87
N ALA A 19 -13.32 -10.31 2.90
CA ALA A 19 -13.47 -9.09 2.11
C ALA A 19 -14.85 -9.03 1.44
N LYS A 20 -15.30 -10.11 0.80
CA LYS A 20 -16.65 -10.21 0.21
C LYS A 20 -17.74 -9.90 1.21
N LYS A 21 -17.66 -10.52 2.40
CA LYS A 21 -18.64 -10.30 3.48
C LYS A 21 -18.68 -8.83 3.91
N TYR A 22 -17.52 -8.19 4.11
CA TYR A 22 -17.47 -6.79 4.53
C TYR A 22 -17.95 -5.84 3.45
N PHE A 23 -17.56 -6.05 2.18
CA PHE A 23 -18.05 -5.22 1.08
C PHE A 23 -19.57 -5.26 0.96
N SER A 24 -20.21 -6.41 1.13
CA SER A 24 -21.67 -6.51 1.10
C SER A 24 -22.37 -5.74 2.23
N GLN A 25 -21.65 -5.42 3.31
CA GLN A 25 -22.17 -4.63 4.44
C GLN A 25 -21.88 -3.14 4.32
N LEU A 26 -20.78 -2.77 3.65
CA LEU A 26 -20.34 -1.38 3.53
C LEU A 26 -21.08 -0.60 2.45
N THR A 27 -21.61 -1.25 1.43
CA THR A 27 -22.30 -0.59 0.34
C THR A 27 -23.57 -1.32 -0.05
N LYS A 28 -24.62 -0.55 -0.40
CA LYS A 28 -25.85 -1.06 -1.03
C LYS A 28 -25.73 -1.10 -2.57
N ALA A 29 -24.64 -0.58 -3.12
CA ALA A 29 -24.39 -0.65 -4.55
C ALA A 29 -24.17 -2.10 -4.97
N PRO A 30 -24.65 -2.51 -6.15
CA PRO A 30 -24.38 -3.84 -6.70
C PRO A 30 -22.86 -4.05 -6.77
N LEU A 31 -22.37 -5.16 -6.22
CA LEU A 31 -20.99 -5.55 -6.42
C LEU A 31 -20.77 -5.83 -7.91
N ARG A 32 -19.67 -5.33 -8.46
CA ARG A 32 -19.26 -5.66 -9.82
C ARG A 32 -18.96 -7.16 -9.90
N GLU A 33 -19.01 -7.70 -11.11
CA GLU A 33 -18.59 -9.07 -11.38
C GLU A 33 -17.19 -9.31 -10.82
N MET A 34 -17.05 -10.33 -10.01
CA MET A 34 -15.79 -10.64 -9.35
C MET A 34 -14.92 -11.51 -10.25
N GLY A 35 -13.64 -11.20 -10.32
CA GLY A 35 -12.67 -12.06 -10.96
C GLY A 35 -12.53 -13.43 -10.27
N SER A 36 -11.88 -14.35 -10.94
CA SER A 36 -11.59 -15.69 -10.41
C SER A 36 -10.29 -15.70 -9.61
N LEU A 37 -10.26 -16.48 -8.52
CA LEU A 37 -9.07 -16.75 -7.73
C LEU A 37 -8.57 -18.17 -8.06
N THR A 38 -7.39 -18.24 -8.68
CA THR A 38 -6.70 -19.50 -9.00
C THR A 38 -5.38 -19.61 -8.26
N PHE A 39 -4.94 -20.85 -8.02
CA PHE A 39 -3.66 -21.14 -7.37
C PHE A 39 -2.82 -22.00 -8.29
N ASP A 40 -1.63 -21.53 -8.62
CA ASP A 40 -0.71 -22.18 -9.54
C ASP A 40 0.32 -23.01 -8.77
N LYS A 41 0.76 -24.11 -9.37
CA LYS A 41 1.70 -25.03 -8.72
C LYS A 41 3.16 -24.57 -8.84
N SER A 42 3.44 -23.70 -9.78
CA SER A 42 4.78 -23.16 -10.01
C SER A 42 4.73 -21.64 -10.24
N LEU A 43 5.85 -20.96 -9.98
CA LEU A 43 6.00 -19.55 -10.32
C LEU A 43 5.89 -19.35 -11.85
N GLU A 44 6.46 -20.24 -12.63
CA GLU A 44 6.40 -20.17 -14.09
C GLU A 44 4.96 -20.19 -14.59
N ASP A 45 4.11 -21.10 -14.09
CA ASP A 45 2.70 -21.17 -14.49
C ASP A 45 1.95 -19.89 -14.10
N ALA A 46 2.21 -19.36 -12.91
CA ALA A 46 1.60 -18.13 -12.44
C ALA A 46 1.99 -16.91 -13.30
N LEU A 47 3.19 -16.90 -13.88
CA LEU A 47 3.72 -15.76 -14.64
C LEU A 47 3.37 -15.79 -16.14
N LYS A 48 3.07 -16.96 -16.72
CA LYS A 48 2.84 -17.14 -18.17
C LYS A 48 1.84 -16.15 -18.78
N THR A 49 0.82 -15.79 -18.04
CA THR A 49 -0.28 -14.90 -18.50
C THR A 49 -0.44 -13.66 -17.65
N SER A 50 0.48 -13.38 -16.72
CA SER A 50 0.36 -12.26 -15.81
C SER A 50 0.85 -10.97 -16.45
N THR A 51 -0.03 -9.99 -16.57
CA THR A 51 0.33 -8.61 -16.95
C THR A 51 0.92 -7.86 -15.77
N TYR A 52 0.31 -8.00 -14.58
CA TYR A 52 0.74 -7.39 -13.34
C TYR A 52 1.06 -8.45 -12.29
N ILE A 53 2.15 -8.26 -11.59
CA ILE A 53 2.64 -9.17 -10.55
C ILE A 53 2.68 -8.41 -9.24
N ILE A 54 1.82 -8.75 -8.29
CA ILE A 54 1.89 -8.19 -6.93
C ILE A 54 2.89 -9.03 -6.14
N GLU A 55 4.01 -8.43 -5.76
CA GLU A 55 5.05 -9.07 -4.96
C GLU A 55 4.85 -8.73 -3.48
N SER A 56 4.72 -9.76 -2.65
CA SER A 56 4.47 -9.65 -1.21
C SER A 56 5.41 -10.56 -0.41
N LEU A 57 6.68 -10.64 -0.80
CA LEU A 57 7.70 -11.34 -0.03
C LEU A 57 8.00 -10.61 1.29
N PRO A 58 8.56 -11.32 2.29
CA PRO A 58 9.09 -10.67 3.49
C PRO A 58 10.07 -9.54 3.16
N GLU A 59 10.21 -8.58 4.09
CA GLU A 59 11.12 -7.42 3.93
C GLU A 59 12.58 -7.84 4.00
N ASN A 60 13.02 -8.52 2.94
CA ASN A 60 14.39 -8.95 2.72
C ASN A 60 14.80 -8.62 1.28
N LEU A 61 15.69 -7.65 1.13
CA LEU A 61 16.10 -7.12 -0.16
C LEU A 61 16.74 -8.19 -1.07
N GLN A 62 17.56 -9.08 -0.49
CA GLN A 62 18.23 -10.13 -1.26
C GLN A 62 17.22 -11.16 -1.79
N LEU A 63 16.20 -11.48 -0.99
CA LEU A 63 15.14 -12.38 -1.40
C LEU A 63 14.30 -11.78 -2.54
N LYS A 64 13.97 -10.48 -2.43
CA LYS A 64 13.26 -9.73 -3.47
C LYS A 64 14.09 -9.66 -4.76
N HIS A 65 15.36 -9.30 -4.70
CA HIS A 65 16.25 -9.28 -5.87
C HIS A 65 16.34 -10.66 -6.56
N LYS A 66 16.40 -11.75 -5.79
CA LYS A 66 16.40 -13.11 -6.36
C LYS A 66 15.11 -13.38 -7.12
N LEU A 67 13.96 -13.03 -6.54
CA LEU A 67 12.66 -13.21 -7.20
C LEU A 67 12.57 -12.36 -8.48
N TYR A 68 13.00 -11.10 -8.45
CA TYR A 68 12.91 -10.23 -9.64
C TYR A 68 13.75 -10.75 -10.80
N LYS A 69 14.94 -11.29 -10.54
CA LYS A 69 15.75 -11.96 -11.56
C LYS A 69 15.05 -13.19 -12.14
N GLU A 70 14.38 -13.97 -11.29
CA GLU A 70 13.62 -15.15 -11.72
C GLU A 70 12.40 -14.74 -12.57
N ILE A 71 11.69 -13.67 -12.18
CA ILE A 71 10.57 -13.12 -12.96
C ILE A 71 11.05 -12.65 -14.33
N GLU A 72 12.12 -11.86 -14.40
CA GLU A 72 12.66 -11.36 -15.67
C GLU A 72 13.15 -12.48 -16.62
N HIS A 73 13.52 -13.64 -16.06
CA HIS A 73 13.90 -14.79 -16.86
C HIS A 73 12.69 -15.48 -17.50
N ILE A 74 11.54 -15.46 -16.80
CA ILE A 74 10.30 -16.14 -17.23
C ILE A 74 9.42 -15.21 -18.06
N SER A 75 9.30 -13.95 -17.66
CA SER A 75 8.40 -12.96 -18.27
C SER A 75 9.07 -11.60 -18.42
N ASN A 76 9.29 -11.16 -19.66
CA ASN A 76 9.94 -9.88 -19.95
C ASN A 76 8.97 -8.69 -20.00
N ASN A 77 7.65 -8.94 -20.00
CA ASN A 77 6.64 -7.90 -20.25
C ASN A 77 5.72 -7.64 -19.05
N SER A 78 5.92 -8.35 -17.94
CA SER A 78 5.10 -8.16 -16.75
C SER A 78 5.58 -6.96 -15.94
N ILE A 79 4.62 -6.21 -15.38
CA ILE A 79 4.88 -5.11 -14.46
C ILE A 79 4.86 -5.64 -13.03
N ILE A 80 5.92 -5.37 -12.28
CA ILE A 80 6.07 -5.81 -10.89
C ILE A 80 5.61 -4.68 -9.97
N LEU A 81 4.63 -5.00 -9.12
CA LEU A 81 4.05 -4.13 -8.11
C LEU A 81 4.48 -4.65 -6.74
N SER A 82 5.55 -4.09 -6.18
CA SER A 82 6.04 -4.51 -4.87
C SER A 82 5.22 -3.88 -3.74
N SER A 83 4.72 -4.70 -2.82
CA SER A 83 4.00 -4.23 -1.63
C SER A 83 4.90 -3.99 -0.42
N THR A 84 6.19 -3.72 -0.64
CA THR A 84 7.13 -3.35 0.43
C THR A 84 6.67 -2.10 1.17
N SER A 85 6.90 -2.06 2.49
CA SER A 85 6.62 -0.89 3.33
C SER A 85 7.85 0.01 3.54
N GLY A 86 9.07 -0.50 3.30
CA GLY A 86 10.30 0.18 3.69
C GLY A 86 11.29 0.44 2.57
N PHE A 87 11.44 -0.48 1.61
CA PHE A 87 12.49 -0.35 0.59
C PHE A 87 12.14 0.64 -0.51
N LYS A 88 13.07 1.52 -0.83
CA LYS A 88 12.94 2.41 -1.98
C LYS A 88 12.93 1.60 -3.29
N PRO A 89 12.11 2.01 -4.27
CA PRO A 89 12.09 1.37 -5.59
C PRO A 89 13.48 1.26 -6.21
N THR A 90 14.31 2.31 -6.13
CA THR A 90 15.67 2.28 -6.69
C THR A 90 16.52 1.16 -6.07
N ASP A 91 16.39 0.87 -4.79
CA ASP A 91 17.10 -0.24 -4.14
C ASP A 91 16.60 -1.60 -4.64
N LEU A 92 15.29 -1.72 -4.88
CA LEU A 92 14.67 -2.92 -5.44
C LEU A 92 15.09 -3.16 -6.89
N GLN A 93 15.20 -2.09 -7.69
CA GLN A 93 15.53 -2.11 -9.12
C GLN A 93 17.00 -2.42 -9.40
N LYS A 94 17.88 -2.30 -8.43
CA LYS A 94 19.34 -2.26 -8.57
C LYS A 94 19.98 -3.32 -9.46
N TYR A 95 19.40 -4.52 -9.53
CA TYR A 95 19.96 -5.63 -10.29
C TYR A 95 19.05 -6.12 -11.42
N MET A 96 18.02 -5.35 -11.73
CA MET A 96 17.08 -5.67 -12.80
C MET A 96 17.65 -5.26 -14.17
N LYS A 97 17.28 -6.00 -15.19
CA LYS A 97 17.58 -5.68 -16.59
C LYS A 97 16.60 -4.64 -17.13
N ASN A 98 15.36 -4.68 -16.64
CA ASN A 98 14.28 -3.77 -17.00
C ASN A 98 13.72 -3.07 -15.75
N PRO A 99 14.47 -2.16 -15.10
CA PRO A 99 14.10 -1.56 -13.83
C PRO A 99 12.80 -0.76 -13.90
N GLN A 100 12.47 -0.14 -15.04
CA GLN A 100 11.23 0.61 -15.22
C GLN A 100 9.95 -0.23 -15.10
N SER A 101 10.05 -1.56 -15.19
CA SER A 101 8.91 -2.46 -15.01
C SER A 101 8.54 -2.71 -13.54
N LEU A 102 9.30 -2.18 -12.57
CA LEU A 102 9.03 -2.31 -11.15
C LEU A 102 8.61 -0.98 -10.55
N LEU A 103 7.47 -0.99 -9.86
CA LEU A 103 6.97 0.10 -9.03
C LEU A 103 6.70 -0.42 -7.62
N VAL A 104 6.81 0.44 -6.62
CA VAL A 104 6.23 0.14 -5.31
C VAL A 104 4.77 0.59 -5.30
N THR A 105 3.90 -0.29 -4.87
CA THR A 105 2.48 -0.04 -4.61
C THR A 105 2.21 -0.41 -3.16
N HIS A 106 2.46 0.53 -2.25
CA HIS A 106 2.37 0.31 -0.80
C HIS A 106 0.91 0.43 -0.32
N PRO A 107 0.22 -0.69 0.00
CA PRO A 107 -1.16 -0.68 0.47
C PRO A 107 -1.19 -0.57 2.00
N PHE A 108 -2.36 -0.20 2.54
CA PHE A 108 -2.61 -0.19 3.98
C PHE A 108 -3.55 -1.32 4.40
N ASN A 109 -3.22 -1.98 5.50
CA ASN A 109 -4.02 -3.08 6.04
C ASN A 109 -5.14 -2.58 6.95
N PRO A 110 -6.32 -3.17 6.87
CA PRO A 110 -6.73 -4.20 5.93
C PRO A 110 -7.08 -3.62 4.55
N VAL A 111 -6.43 -4.13 3.50
CA VAL A 111 -6.48 -3.58 2.13
C VAL A 111 -7.92 -3.42 1.59
N TYR A 112 -8.85 -4.28 2.00
CA TYR A 112 -10.26 -4.21 1.58
C TYR A 112 -11.07 -3.12 2.31
N LEU A 113 -10.52 -2.44 3.31
CA LEU A 113 -11.15 -1.30 4.01
C LEU A 113 -10.38 0.00 3.81
N MET A 114 -9.06 -0.09 3.67
CA MET A 114 -8.18 1.07 3.53
C MET A 114 -7.83 1.27 2.04
N PRO A 115 -8.43 2.26 1.38
CA PRO A 115 -8.29 2.39 -0.07
C PRO A 115 -6.96 3.00 -0.52
N LEU A 116 -6.16 3.57 0.39
CA LEU A 116 -4.89 4.21 0.04
C LEU A 116 -3.91 3.19 -0.54
N VAL A 117 -3.29 3.56 -1.66
CA VAL A 117 -2.06 2.94 -2.16
C VAL A 117 -1.06 4.04 -2.48
N GLU A 118 0.09 4.05 -1.81
CA GLU A 118 1.20 4.90 -2.20
C GLU A 118 1.88 4.27 -3.42
N LEU A 119 1.81 4.95 -4.56
CA LEU A 119 2.45 4.55 -5.80
C LEU A 119 3.80 5.27 -5.89
N VAL A 120 4.87 4.52 -5.70
CA VAL A 120 6.23 5.06 -5.64
C VAL A 120 7.05 4.55 -6.83
N PRO A 121 7.24 5.36 -7.87
CA PRO A 121 8.17 5.03 -8.95
C PRO A 121 9.61 5.22 -8.51
N GLY A 122 10.52 4.40 -9.06
CA GLY A 122 11.96 4.56 -8.86
C GLY A 122 12.55 5.69 -9.69
N GLN A 123 13.87 5.82 -9.62
CA GLN A 123 14.62 6.76 -10.48
C GLN A 123 14.53 6.33 -11.95
N GLU A 124 14.70 5.04 -12.21
CA GLU A 124 14.46 4.43 -13.52
C GLU A 124 12.95 4.13 -13.64
N ARG A 125 12.21 5.00 -14.34
CA ARG A 125 10.76 4.88 -14.48
C ARG A 125 10.30 5.13 -15.90
N ASP A 126 9.26 4.45 -16.32
CA ASP A 126 8.46 4.77 -17.49
C ASP A 126 7.15 5.43 -17.02
N GLN A 127 6.92 6.69 -17.42
CA GLN A 127 5.73 7.44 -17.01
C GLN A 127 4.43 6.76 -17.48
N LYS A 128 4.47 6.12 -18.66
CA LYS A 128 3.30 5.39 -19.15
C LYS A 128 2.92 4.24 -18.22
N ILE A 129 3.91 3.48 -17.73
CA ILE A 129 3.65 2.39 -16.78
C ILE A 129 3.09 2.95 -15.46
N VAL A 130 3.61 4.07 -14.97
CA VAL A 130 3.10 4.73 -13.77
C VAL A 130 1.63 5.13 -13.94
N ASP A 131 1.29 5.73 -15.08
CA ASP A 131 -0.07 6.17 -15.39
C ASP A 131 -1.02 4.98 -15.57
N ASP A 132 -0.60 3.92 -16.25
CA ASP A 132 -1.39 2.69 -16.45
C ASP A 132 -1.69 2.01 -15.10
N VAL A 133 -0.70 1.91 -14.21
CA VAL A 133 -0.88 1.34 -12.86
C VAL A 133 -1.77 2.24 -11.99
N HIS A 134 -1.60 3.56 -12.07
CA HIS A 134 -2.46 4.50 -11.38
C HIS A 134 -3.94 4.32 -11.79
N HIS A 135 -4.22 4.27 -13.09
CA HIS A 135 -5.57 4.03 -13.60
C HIS A 135 -6.12 2.65 -13.22
N LEU A 136 -5.28 1.60 -13.27
CA LEU A 136 -5.67 0.26 -12.81
C LEU A 136 -6.12 0.28 -11.35
N LEU A 137 -5.34 0.90 -10.47
CA LEU A 137 -5.66 0.99 -9.04
C LEU A 137 -6.96 1.76 -8.81
N GLN A 138 -7.17 2.88 -9.52
CA GLN A 138 -8.45 3.61 -9.47
C GLN A 138 -9.62 2.75 -9.98
N TYR A 139 -9.42 2.01 -11.06
CA TYR A 139 -10.46 1.15 -11.64
C TYR A 139 -10.92 0.06 -10.66
N VAL A 140 -10.01 -0.49 -9.86
CA VAL A 140 -10.35 -1.48 -8.82
C VAL A 140 -10.83 -0.85 -7.51
N GLY A 141 -11.02 0.47 -7.45
CA GLY A 141 -11.60 1.19 -6.31
C GLY A 141 -10.60 1.63 -5.25
N MET A 142 -9.30 1.59 -5.54
CA MET A 142 -8.27 2.14 -4.65
C MET A 142 -8.10 3.64 -4.88
N VAL A 143 -7.43 4.29 -3.93
CA VAL A 143 -7.03 5.70 -4.00
C VAL A 143 -5.50 5.76 -4.13
N PRO A 144 -4.95 5.63 -5.36
CA PRO A 144 -3.51 5.72 -5.56
C PRO A 144 -3.03 7.16 -5.43
N ILE A 145 -1.96 7.35 -4.65
CA ILE A 145 -1.25 8.63 -4.51
C ILE A 145 0.16 8.46 -5.01
N ILE A 146 0.51 9.17 -6.08
CA ILE A 146 1.88 9.12 -6.64
C ILE A 146 2.82 9.91 -5.74
N ILE A 147 3.81 9.23 -5.18
CA ILE A 147 4.88 9.84 -4.39
C ILE A 147 5.94 10.35 -5.36
N ARG A 148 6.11 11.68 -5.42
CA ARG A 148 6.94 12.35 -6.42
C ARG A 148 8.43 12.03 -6.32
N LYS A 149 8.91 11.71 -5.12
CA LYS A 149 10.30 11.39 -4.81
C LYS A 149 10.32 10.26 -3.79
N GLU A 150 11.06 9.20 -4.10
CA GLU A 150 11.24 8.09 -3.17
C GLU A 150 11.91 8.55 -1.86
N ILE A 151 11.42 8.02 -0.76
CA ILE A 151 11.91 8.26 0.59
C ILE A 151 11.73 6.99 1.39
N ASP A 152 12.59 6.74 2.38
CA ASP A 152 12.46 5.59 3.28
C ASP A 152 11.12 5.64 4.02
N ALA A 153 10.42 4.50 4.10
CA ALA A 153 9.10 4.33 4.73
C ALA A 153 7.99 5.24 4.14
N PHE A 154 8.21 5.80 2.97
CA PHE A 154 7.28 6.62 2.19
C PHE A 154 6.63 7.76 3.02
N VAL A 155 5.38 8.14 2.76
CA VAL A 155 4.78 9.32 3.42
C VAL A 155 3.91 8.91 4.61
N ALA A 156 3.02 7.93 4.41
CA ALA A 156 2.03 7.60 5.43
C ALA A 156 2.66 6.93 6.66
N ASP A 157 3.58 5.97 6.47
CA ASP A 157 4.28 5.34 7.59
C ASP A 157 5.16 6.34 8.35
N ARG A 158 5.76 7.31 7.65
CA ARG A 158 6.49 8.40 8.32
C ARG A 158 5.61 9.27 9.19
N MET A 159 4.38 9.55 8.75
CA MET A 159 3.40 10.31 9.54
C MET A 159 2.92 9.49 10.75
N LEU A 160 2.64 8.20 10.56
CA LEU A 160 2.27 7.30 11.65
C LEU A 160 3.41 7.18 12.67
N GLU A 161 4.66 7.06 12.22
CA GLU A 161 5.84 6.98 13.10
C GLU A 161 6.03 8.27 13.90
N ALA A 162 5.79 9.44 13.30
CA ALA A 162 5.87 10.72 14.02
C ALA A 162 4.84 10.79 15.15
N MET A 163 3.60 10.37 14.89
CA MET A 163 2.54 10.29 15.90
C MET A 163 2.87 9.24 16.97
N TRP A 164 3.38 8.07 16.56
CA TRP A 164 3.75 6.99 17.47
C TRP A 164 4.85 7.41 18.45
N ARG A 165 5.90 8.08 17.97
CA ARG A 165 6.97 8.60 18.85
C ARG A 165 6.45 9.59 19.87
N GLU A 166 5.60 10.52 19.47
CA GLU A 166 4.98 11.47 20.40
C GLU A 166 4.09 10.76 21.41
N ALA A 167 3.31 9.77 20.97
CA ALA A 167 2.49 8.96 21.86
C ALA A 167 3.32 8.24 22.93
N LEU A 168 4.46 7.67 22.58
CA LEU A 168 5.35 7.01 23.53
C LEU A 168 5.92 7.99 24.57
N TRP A 169 6.32 9.20 24.16
CA TRP A 169 6.80 10.25 25.07
C TRP A 169 5.73 10.64 26.08
N LEU A 170 4.49 10.87 25.62
CA LEU A 170 3.39 11.23 26.51
C LEU A 170 3.08 10.15 27.57
N ILE A 171 3.24 8.88 27.20
CA ILE A 171 3.07 7.77 28.15
C ILE A 171 4.27 7.66 29.09
N GLU A 172 5.51 7.79 28.59
CA GLU A 172 6.73 7.69 29.41
C GLU A 172 6.79 8.82 30.45
N ASP A 173 6.36 10.02 30.08
CA ASP A 173 6.29 11.19 30.96
C ASP A 173 5.06 11.19 31.90
N ASP A 174 4.29 10.11 31.92
CA ASP A 174 3.10 9.93 32.77
C ASP A 174 2.03 11.03 32.59
N ILE A 175 1.96 11.61 31.38
CA ILE A 175 0.98 12.68 31.04
C ILE A 175 -0.41 12.09 30.87
N CYS A 176 -0.52 10.89 30.30
CA CYS A 176 -1.78 10.15 30.15
C CYS A 176 -1.52 8.65 30.03
N THR A 177 -2.54 7.85 30.25
CA THR A 177 -2.51 6.41 29.98
C THR A 177 -2.71 6.10 28.49
N THR A 178 -2.30 4.91 28.05
CA THR A 178 -2.55 4.46 26.66
C THR A 178 -4.03 4.53 26.27
N LYS A 179 -4.92 4.17 27.22
CA LYS A 179 -6.36 4.22 26.98
C LYS A 179 -6.86 5.66 26.80
N GLU A 180 -6.41 6.59 27.63
CA GLU A 180 -6.79 8.00 27.53
C GLU A 180 -6.29 8.60 26.20
N LEU A 181 -5.08 8.25 25.77
CA LEU A 181 -4.56 8.70 24.49
C LEU A 181 -5.39 8.17 23.32
N ASP A 182 -5.75 6.89 23.34
CA ASP A 182 -6.64 6.30 22.33
C ASP A 182 -8.00 6.98 22.30
N ASP A 183 -8.60 7.26 23.45
CA ASP A 183 -9.87 7.97 23.58
C ASP A 183 -9.75 9.43 23.05
N ILE A 184 -8.66 10.10 23.31
CA ILE A 184 -8.36 11.46 22.79
C ILE A 184 -8.30 11.42 21.26
N ILE A 185 -7.53 10.50 20.66
CA ILE A 185 -7.38 10.39 19.21
C ILE A 185 -8.72 10.08 18.55
N THR A 186 -9.40 9.05 19.02
CA THR A 186 -10.63 8.54 18.39
C THR A 186 -11.83 9.46 18.58
N SER A 187 -11.84 10.30 19.62
CA SER A 187 -12.94 11.24 19.91
C SER A 187 -12.67 12.67 19.41
N SER A 188 -11.51 12.93 18.80
CA SER A 188 -11.15 14.29 18.36
C SER A 188 -10.64 14.33 16.91
N PHE A 189 -9.36 14.58 16.74
CA PHE A 189 -8.78 14.76 15.40
C PHE A 189 -8.80 13.49 14.52
N GLY A 190 -8.88 12.30 15.08
CA GLY A 190 -9.05 11.07 14.31
C GLY A 190 -10.34 11.06 13.49
N ILE A 191 -11.47 11.49 14.08
CA ILE A 191 -12.74 11.65 13.37
C ILE A 191 -12.61 12.72 12.28
N ARG A 192 -11.92 13.82 12.57
CA ARG A 192 -11.70 14.90 11.60
C ARG A 192 -10.86 14.45 10.42
N PHE A 193 -9.77 13.72 10.67
CA PHE A 193 -8.89 13.21 9.62
C PHE A 193 -9.54 12.14 8.74
N ALA A 194 -10.59 11.49 9.22
CA ALA A 194 -11.41 10.62 8.38
C ALA A 194 -12.29 11.39 7.37
N GLN A 195 -12.51 12.71 7.59
CA GLN A 195 -13.33 13.56 6.74
C GLN A 195 -12.50 14.53 5.88
N MET A 196 -11.39 15.03 6.42
CA MET A 196 -10.53 16.01 5.76
C MET A 196 -9.08 15.85 6.22
N GLY A 197 -8.13 16.12 5.33
CA GLY A 197 -6.70 16.02 5.64
C GLY A 197 -6.21 17.11 6.60
N MET A 198 -4.97 16.95 7.05
CA MET A 198 -4.33 17.85 8.01
C MET A 198 -4.31 19.31 7.52
N PHE A 199 -3.83 19.57 6.32
CA PHE A 199 -3.71 20.93 5.78
C PHE A 199 -5.07 21.62 5.64
N GLU A 200 -6.09 20.91 5.20
CA GLU A 200 -7.44 21.45 5.11
C GLU A 200 -8.01 21.76 6.49
N SER A 201 -7.79 20.88 7.46
CA SER A 201 -8.19 21.12 8.86
C SER A 201 -7.56 22.39 9.42
N TYR A 202 -6.27 22.61 9.24
CA TYR A 202 -5.59 23.80 9.70
C TYR A 202 -5.99 25.06 8.93
N ARG A 203 -6.24 24.94 7.62
CA ARG A 203 -6.76 26.04 6.81
C ARG A 203 -8.11 26.56 7.34
N ILE A 204 -9.02 25.63 7.67
CA ILE A 204 -10.34 25.97 8.23
C ILE A 204 -10.19 26.56 9.64
N ALA A 205 -9.37 25.97 10.50
CA ALA A 205 -9.14 26.43 11.85
C ALA A 205 -8.51 27.86 11.90
N GLY A 206 -7.72 28.23 10.89
CA GLY A 206 -7.12 29.57 10.79
C GLY A 206 -8.09 30.66 10.37
N GLY A 207 -9.34 30.32 9.99
CA GLY A 207 -10.36 31.29 9.56
C GLY A 207 -9.87 32.16 8.39
N ASP A 208 -10.13 33.45 8.43
CA ASP A 208 -9.75 34.39 7.36
C ASP A 208 -8.24 34.52 7.14
N LYS A 209 -7.43 34.21 8.14
CA LYS A 209 -5.97 34.21 8.05
C LYS A 209 -5.41 32.91 7.44
N GLY A 210 -6.24 31.85 7.35
CA GLY A 210 -5.85 30.54 6.88
C GLY A 210 -4.66 29.94 7.66
N MET A 211 -3.84 29.12 7.02
CA MET A 211 -2.67 28.49 7.66
C MET A 211 -1.59 29.48 8.15
N ARG A 212 -1.63 30.75 7.74
CA ARG A 212 -0.70 31.78 8.25
C ARG A 212 -0.95 32.13 9.73
N HIS A 213 -2.07 31.67 10.28
CA HIS A 213 -2.38 31.85 11.69
C HIS A 213 -1.53 30.98 12.61
N PHE A 214 -1.06 29.83 12.11
CA PHE A 214 -0.21 28.86 12.80
C PHE A 214 1.25 29.01 12.36
#